data_0eb4d0d44a5b618e3dd6ee4b2f514c24
#
_entry.id   0eb4d0d44a5b618e3dd6ee4b2f514c24
#
_cell.length_a   1.000
_cell.length_b   1.000
_cell.length_c   1.000
_cell.angle_alpha   90.00
_cell.angle_beta   90.00
_cell.angle_gamma   90.00
#
_symmetry.space_group_name_H-M   'P 1'
#
loop_
_entity.id
_entity.type
_entity.pdbx_description
1 polymer ?
#
loop_
_entity_poly.entity_id
_entity_poly.type
_entity_poly.pdbx_seq_one_letter_code
_entity_poly.pdbx_strand_id
1 'polypeptide(L)'
;MKNQNPLAHQHDIRSLLRFAAPSIGMMLMISLYTVTDGIFIGRYAGSEALAASNIVYPAINLVLGLAIMLAAGGSALVARTLGEGNSRLASQRFTLIVCTAAVLSTVLALLLAIFMTPVLGFLGASPLLYEDCVRYLGVLLPFYPAAALMMVFNAFFIADGKPMQGFLISLVSGVVNATLDYVFLAHMGWGVLGAGLATGIADLIAASTGLIYFTRYGRQLRFTRPRLELAALGKTITNGCSELVTETSVGITTFLFNIATFAWAGEDGVAAISIILYAEMLLTAILIGFSNGIAPIFSYQFGARQYKELLRLMKLSLLCLIAFSLAAFAGSRLLAEPLIGLFLPEGGHVADLTINGFLIFSLSFLFVGFNTFTSGFFTAISDGRTSAIASFTRNLAGIVIFLTILPRFFGFNGVWLAVPAADLTALFLSAFLLYDQRNAFIDKRRKQQLARLRQPVHIKY
;
A
#
# COMPACT_ATOMS: atom_id res chain seq x y z
N MET A 1 -7.07 31.61 -17.50
CA MET A 1 -7.50 30.19 -17.53
C MET A 1 -7.66 29.72 -16.08
N LYS A 2 -8.88 29.43 -15.65
CA LYS A 2 -9.14 28.89 -14.30
C LYS A 2 -8.39 27.55 -14.21
N ASN A 3 -7.43 27.44 -13.28
CA ASN A 3 -6.73 26.20 -12.93
C ASN A 3 -7.77 25.16 -12.48
N GLN A 4 -8.29 24.37 -13.42
CA GLN A 4 -9.26 23.32 -13.11
C GLN A 4 -8.53 22.25 -12.31
N ASN A 5 -9.11 21.85 -11.16
CA ASN A 5 -8.61 20.76 -10.34
C ASN A 5 -8.54 19.48 -11.20
N PRO A 6 -7.38 18.81 -11.32
CA PRO A 6 -7.26 17.58 -12.11
C PRO A 6 -8.25 16.49 -11.70
N LEU A 7 -8.65 16.44 -10.41
CA LEU A 7 -9.65 15.48 -9.91
C LEU A 7 -11.08 15.75 -10.41
N ALA A 8 -11.35 16.98 -10.89
CA ALA A 8 -12.66 17.41 -11.39
C ALA A 8 -12.88 17.08 -12.86
N HIS A 9 -11.82 16.71 -13.58
CA HIS A 9 -11.90 16.48 -15.03
C HIS A 9 -12.69 15.21 -15.36
N GLN A 10 -13.29 15.19 -16.54
CA GLN A 10 -13.78 13.96 -17.14
C GLN A 10 -12.59 13.20 -17.73
N HIS A 11 -12.29 12.05 -17.16
CA HIS A 11 -11.18 11.22 -17.60
C HIS A 11 -11.61 10.25 -18.71
N ASP A 12 -10.84 10.18 -19.78
CA ASP A 12 -10.79 9.03 -20.69
C ASP A 12 -9.69 8.05 -20.24
N ILE A 13 -9.53 6.92 -20.90
CA ILE A 13 -8.53 5.91 -20.56
C ILE A 13 -7.12 6.52 -20.54
N ARG A 14 -6.77 7.31 -21.55
CA ARG A 14 -5.43 7.92 -21.67
C ARG A 14 -5.16 8.92 -20.54
N SER A 15 -6.12 9.76 -20.23
CA SER A 15 -6.05 10.73 -19.14
C SER A 15 -5.97 10.04 -17.78
N LEU A 16 -6.75 8.98 -17.56
CA LEU A 16 -6.75 8.18 -16.33
C LEU A 16 -5.40 7.50 -16.13
N LEU A 17 -4.85 6.85 -17.16
CA LEU A 17 -3.54 6.21 -17.12
C LEU A 17 -2.42 7.24 -16.90
N ARG A 18 -2.47 8.40 -17.57
CA ARG A 18 -1.50 9.47 -17.37
C ARG A 18 -1.51 10.02 -15.94
N PHE A 19 -2.67 10.08 -15.32
CA PHE A 19 -2.81 10.52 -13.94
C PHE A 19 -2.31 9.45 -12.93
N ALA A 20 -2.59 8.16 -13.21
CA ALA A 20 -2.19 7.05 -12.35
C ALA A 20 -0.71 6.64 -12.53
N ALA A 21 -0.10 6.90 -13.70
CA ALA A 21 1.27 6.46 -14.01
C ALA A 21 2.32 6.88 -12.98
N PRO A 22 2.32 8.13 -12.43
CA PRO A 22 3.27 8.48 -11.38
C PRO A 22 3.06 7.68 -10.09
N SER A 23 1.81 7.34 -9.74
CA SER A 23 1.52 6.51 -8.56
C SER A 23 1.95 5.06 -8.77
N ILE A 24 1.83 4.54 -9.98
CA ILE A 24 2.40 3.24 -10.36
C ILE A 24 3.92 3.28 -10.21
N GLY A 25 4.57 4.31 -10.76
CA GLY A 25 6.03 4.51 -10.62
C GLY A 25 6.47 4.63 -9.16
N MET A 26 5.68 5.31 -8.31
CA MET A 26 5.95 5.43 -6.89
C MET A 26 5.93 4.06 -6.19
N MET A 27 4.92 3.23 -6.45
CA MET A 27 4.82 1.89 -5.84
C MET A 27 5.92 0.96 -6.35
N LEU A 28 6.28 1.04 -7.63
CA LEU A 28 7.43 0.31 -8.17
C LEU A 28 8.75 0.74 -7.50
N MET A 29 8.97 2.03 -7.28
CA MET A 29 10.16 2.52 -6.57
C MET A 29 10.21 2.04 -5.13
N ILE A 30 9.08 2.08 -4.42
CA ILE A 30 8.97 1.55 -3.05
C ILE A 30 9.33 0.06 -3.02
N SER A 31 8.78 -0.73 -3.93
CA SER A 31 9.10 -2.17 -4.03
C SER A 31 10.57 -2.41 -4.36
N LEU A 32 11.14 -1.65 -5.30
CA LEU A 32 12.53 -1.80 -5.71
C LEU A 32 13.51 -1.45 -4.58
N TYR A 33 13.30 -0.33 -3.87
CA TYR A 33 14.22 0.00 -2.79
C TYR A 33 14.11 -0.99 -1.62
N THR A 34 12.92 -1.51 -1.31
CA THR A 34 12.75 -2.54 -0.26
C THR A 34 13.52 -3.82 -0.59
N VAL A 35 13.47 -4.28 -1.86
CA VAL A 35 14.27 -5.44 -2.31
C VAL A 35 15.76 -5.11 -2.26
N THR A 36 16.15 -3.92 -2.70
CA THR A 36 17.55 -3.49 -2.71
C THR A 36 18.12 -3.42 -1.30
N ASP A 37 17.39 -2.82 -0.36
CA ASP A 37 17.77 -2.74 1.06
C ASP A 37 18.00 -4.14 1.65
N GLY A 38 17.07 -5.08 1.43
CA GLY A 38 17.24 -6.48 1.85
C GLY A 38 18.49 -7.16 1.27
N ILE A 39 18.79 -6.91 -0.03
CA ILE A 39 20.00 -7.43 -0.68
C ILE A 39 21.27 -6.82 -0.07
N PHE A 40 21.28 -5.51 0.19
CA PHE A 40 22.42 -4.84 0.80
C PHE A 40 22.69 -5.33 2.21
N ILE A 41 21.65 -5.46 3.05
CA ILE A 41 21.76 -6.00 4.41
C ILE A 41 22.33 -7.43 4.34
N GLY A 42 21.72 -8.31 3.56
CA GLY A 42 22.15 -9.71 3.45
C GLY A 42 23.59 -9.87 2.96
N ARG A 43 24.00 -9.05 1.97
CA ARG A 43 25.33 -9.16 1.35
C ARG A 43 26.45 -8.54 2.15
N TYR A 44 26.22 -7.39 2.79
CA TYR A 44 27.27 -6.60 3.43
C TYR A 44 27.21 -6.62 4.95
N ALA A 45 26.04 -6.80 5.55
CA ALA A 45 25.90 -6.92 7.01
C ALA A 45 25.80 -8.37 7.50
N GLY A 46 25.52 -9.32 6.58
CA GLY A 46 25.48 -10.75 6.89
C GLY A 46 24.08 -11.29 7.20
N SER A 47 23.99 -12.62 7.32
CA SER A 47 22.73 -13.32 7.56
C SER A 47 22.10 -13.02 8.91
N GLU A 48 22.91 -12.78 9.94
CA GLU A 48 22.42 -12.42 11.28
C GLU A 48 21.74 -11.06 11.29
N ALA A 49 22.33 -10.08 10.60
CA ALA A 49 21.78 -8.75 10.42
C ALA A 49 20.44 -8.77 9.65
N LEU A 50 20.36 -9.59 8.60
CA LEU A 50 19.13 -9.79 7.85
C LEU A 50 18.05 -10.48 8.70
N ALA A 51 18.43 -11.49 9.48
CA ALA A 51 17.52 -12.15 10.41
C ALA A 51 16.99 -11.17 11.49
N ALA A 52 17.86 -10.33 12.05
CA ALA A 52 17.48 -9.30 13.01
C ALA A 52 16.49 -8.29 12.41
N SER A 53 16.73 -7.81 11.19
CA SER A 53 15.80 -6.89 10.51
C SER A 53 14.42 -7.54 10.29
N ASN A 54 14.36 -8.80 9.92
CA ASN A 54 13.10 -9.54 9.74
C ASN A 54 12.34 -9.76 11.06
N ILE A 55 13.04 -9.99 12.17
CA ILE A 55 12.42 -10.12 13.52
C ILE A 55 11.77 -8.78 13.92
N VAL A 56 12.40 -7.67 13.62
CA VAL A 56 11.90 -6.33 13.97
C VAL A 56 10.77 -5.86 13.04
N TYR A 57 10.70 -6.39 11.83
CA TYR A 57 9.77 -5.96 10.78
C TYR A 57 8.29 -5.87 11.21
N PRO A 58 7.70 -6.80 12.02
CA PRO A 58 6.33 -6.64 12.50
C PRO A 58 6.10 -5.40 13.36
N ALA A 59 7.09 -4.98 14.16
CA ALA A 59 6.99 -3.75 14.96
C ALA A 59 7.01 -2.50 14.06
N ILE A 60 7.86 -2.51 13.01
CA ILE A 60 7.93 -1.46 12.00
C ILE A 60 6.57 -1.37 11.26
N ASN A 61 6.04 -2.50 10.80
CA ASN A 61 4.78 -2.55 10.05
C ASN A 61 3.58 -2.08 10.86
N LEU A 62 3.57 -2.27 12.17
CA LEU A 62 2.50 -1.74 13.01
C LEU A 62 2.45 -0.20 12.95
N VAL A 63 3.60 0.46 13.04
CA VAL A 63 3.69 1.93 12.98
C VAL A 63 3.36 2.43 11.58
N LEU A 64 3.93 1.80 10.56
CA LEU A 64 3.67 2.17 9.15
C LEU A 64 2.23 1.87 8.74
N GLY A 65 1.67 0.75 9.16
CA GLY A 65 0.27 0.39 8.90
C GLY A 65 -0.71 1.42 9.47
N LEU A 66 -0.45 1.94 10.67
CA LEU A 66 -1.24 3.03 11.24
C LEU A 66 -1.07 4.34 10.45
N ALA A 67 0.13 4.62 9.96
CA ALA A 67 0.37 5.78 9.09
C ALA A 67 -0.35 5.64 7.74
N ILE A 68 -0.30 4.47 7.11
CA ILE A 68 -0.99 4.15 5.86
C ILE A 68 -2.51 4.21 6.05
N MET A 69 -3.03 3.73 7.17
CA MET A 69 -4.45 3.86 7.55
C MET A 69 -4.87 5.34 7.56
N LEU A 70 -4.10 6.20 8.23
CA LEU A 70 -4.37 7.64 8.27
C LEU A 70 -4.21 8.29 6.89
N ALA A 71 -3.23 7.86 6.10
CA ALA A 71 -2.97 8.35 4.75
C ALA A 71 -4.13 8.04 3.80
N ALA A 72 -4.54 6.78 3.69
CA ALA A 72 -5.61 6.33 2.79
C ALA A 72 -6.98 6.87 3.21
N GLY A 73 -7.37 6.66 4.47
CA GLY A 73 -8.66 7.14 4.98
C GLY A 73 -8.73 8.67 5.00
N GLY A 74 -7.62 9.33 5.29
CA GLY A 74 -7.50 10.78 5.32
C GLY A 74 -7.54 11.43 3.95
N SER A 75 -6.80 10.90 2.99
CA SER A 75 -6.81 11.39 1.61
C SER A 75 -8.18 11.24 0.96
N ALA A 76 -8.89 10.13 1.23
CA ALA A 76 -10.26 9.92 0.77
C ALA A 76 -11.23 10.98 1.36
N LEU A 77 -11.17 11.22 2.68
CA LEU A 77 -12.01 12.22 3.35
C LEU A 77 -11.73 13.64 2.82
N VAL A 78 -10.47 13.99 2.63
CA VAL A 78 -10.04 15.32 2.17
C VAL A 78 -10.40 15.51 0.70
N ALA A 79 -10.15 14.56 -0.18
CA ALA A 79 -10.52 14.62 -1.59
C ALA A 79 -12.05 14.72 -1.76
N ARG A 80 -12.82 13.99 -0.97
CA ARG A 80 -14.28 14.12 -0.91
C ARG A 80 -14.70 15.53 -0.50
N THR A 81 -14.07 16.11 0.53
CA THR A 81 -14.38 17.47 1.00
C THR A 81 -14.06 18.53 -0.06
N LEU A 82 -12.99 18.31 -0.85
CA LEU A 82 -12.69 19.13 -2.04
C LEU A 82 -13.81 19.00 -3.09
N GLY A 83 -14.32 17.80 -3.32
CA GLY A 83 -15.44 17.55 -4.23
C GLY A 83 -16.75 18.21 -3.77
N GLU A 84 -16.98 18.32 -2.47
CA GLU A 84 -18.09 19.06 -1.86
C GLU A 84 -17.93 20.60 -2.01
N GLY A 85 -16.81 21.08 -2.56
CA GLY A 85 -16.52 22.50 -2.82
C GLY A 85 -15.93 23.26 -1.64
N ASN A 86 -15.57 22.58 -0.54
CA ASN A 86 -15.06 23.22 0.67
C ASN A 86 -13.55 23.06 0.85
N SER A 87 -12.77 23.81 0.05
CA SER A 87 -11.29 23.73 0.08
C SER A 87 -10.69 24.17 1.42
N ARG A 88 -11.35 25.09 2.16
CA ARG A 88 -10.87 25.53 3.48
C ARG A 88 -10.97 24.38 4.49
N LEU A 89 -12.11 23.71 4.55
CA LEU A 89 -12.31 22.56 5.43
C LEU A 89 -11.41 21.39 5.05
N ALA A 90 -11.20 21.17 3.74
CA ALA A 90 -10.27 20.15 3.24
C ALA A 90 -8.83 20.40 3.76
N SER A 91 -8.35 21.66 3.70
CA SER A 91 -7.02 22.04 4.22
C SER A 91 -6.93 21.93 5.74
N GLN A 92 -8.01 22.22 6.48
CA GLN A 92 -8.04 22.03 7.93
C GLN A 92 -7.97 20.54 8.30
N ARG A 93 -8.72 19.68 7.60
CA ARG A 93 -8.69 18.22 7.78
C ARG A 93 -7.35 17.63 7.39
N PHE A 94 -6.77 18.07 6.27
CA PHE A 94 -5.41 17.71 5.87
C PHE A 94 -4.41 17.99 7.01
N THR A 95 -4.39 19.22 7.53
CA THR A 95 -3.48 19.61 8.62
C THR A 95 -3.72 18.77 9.87
N LEU A 96 -4.98 18.52 10.24
CA LEU A 96 -5.34 17.67 11.38
C LEU A 96 -4.78 16.26 11.23
N ILE A 97 -4.92 15.65 10.06
CA ILE A 97 -4.46 14.29 9.80
C ILE A 97 -2.94 14.22 9.84
N VAL A 98 -2.22 15.18 9.23
CA VAL A 98 -0.76 15.25 9.27
C VAL A 98 -0.26 15.39 10.71
N CYS A 99 -0.87 16.30 11.51
CA CYS A 99 -0.51 16.44 12.92
C CYS A 99 -0.80 15.15 13.72
N THR A 100 -1.94 14.50 13.46
CA THR A 100 -2.30 13.26 14.13
C THR A 100 -1.30 12.13 13.79
N ALA A 101 -0.90 12.03 12.53
CA ALA A 101 0.10 11.04 12.11
C ALA A 101 1.47 11.29 12.77
N ALA A 102 1.92 12.54 12.83
CA ALA A 102 3.17 12.90 13.49
C ALA A 102 3.13 12.59 14.99
N VAL A 103 2.05 12.98 15.69
CA VAL A 103 1.91 12.71 17.12
C VAL A 103 1.80 11.22 17.41
N LEU A 104 0.95 10.50 16.67
CA LEU A 104 0.74 9.07 16.86
C LEU A 104 2.02 8.28 16.63
N SER A 105 2.75 8.53 15.54
CA SER A 105 4.02 7.84 15.25
C SER A 105 5.10 8.18 16.26
N THR A 106 5.16 9.42 16.78
CA THR A 106 6.06 9.81 17.85
C THR A 106 5.73 9.06 19.14
N VAL A 107 4.46 9.00 19.53
CA VAL A 107 4.02 8.27 20.73
C VAL A 107 4.35 6.79 20.60
N LEU A 108 4.08 6.19 19.45
CA LEU A 108 4.40 4.78 19.21
C LEU A 108 5.91 4.52 19.23
N ALA A 109 6.72 5.41 18.65
CA ALA A 109 8.18 5.30 18.72
C ALA A 109 8.69 5.34 20.18
N LEU A 110 8.14 6.25 20.98
CA LEU A 110 8.47 6.35 22.43
C LEU A 110 8.02 5.09 23.19
N LEU A 111 6.82 4.58 22.92
CA LEU A 111 6.33 3.34 23.54
C LEU A 111 7.22 2.14 23.14
N LEU A 112 7.58 2.02 21.87
CA LEU A 112 8.50 0.98 21.42
C LEU A 112 9.90 1.13 22.03
N ALA A 113 10.39 2.35 22.25
CA ALA A 113 11.65 2.59 22.95
C ALA A 113 11.58 2.14 24.41
N ILE A 114 10.49 2.46 25.12
CA ILE A 114 10.29 2.09 26.53
C ILE A 114 10.10 0.58 26.69
N PHE A 115 9.32 -0.04 25.79
CA PHE A 115 8.98 -1.46 25.84
C PHE A 115 9.80 -2.31 24.86
N MET A 116 10.99 -1.85 24.44
CA MET A 116 11.81 -2.52 23.43
C MET A 116 12.12 -3.97 23.83
N THR A 117 12.61 -4.19 25.05
CA THR A 117 12.97 -5.54 25.54
C THR A 117 11.80 -6.52 25.51
N PRO A 118 10.63 -6.25 26.13
CA PRO A 118 9.51 -7.18 26.06
C PRO A 118 8.96 -7.36 24.65
N VAL A 119 8.99 -6.33 23.78
CA VAL A 119 8.55 -6.44 22.38
C VAL A 119 9.49 -7.36 21.60
N LEU A 120 10.81 -7.18 21.69
CA LEU A 120 11.77 -8.05 21.01
C LEU A 120 11.70 -9.49 21.52
N GLY A 121 11.51 -9.69 22.83
CA GLY A 121 11.28 -11.02 23.40
C GLY A 121 10.01 -11.69 22.86
N PHE A 122 8.91 -10.94 22.73
CA PHE A 122 7.66 -11.42 22.12
C PHE A 122 7.82 -11.76 20.63
N LEU A 123 8.61 -10.97 19.91
CA LEU A 123 8.91 -11.20 18.50
C LEU A 123 9.89 -12.36 18.24
N GLY A 124 10.43 -12.98 19.30
CA GLY A 124 11.29 -14.15 19.20
C GLY A 124 12.78 -13.84 18.97
N ALA A 125 13.24 -12.65 19.35
CA ALA A 125 14.67 -12.32 19.29
C ALA A 125 15.48 -13.27 20.18
N SER A 126 16.32 -14.10 19.57
CA SER A 126 17.24 -14.99 20.28
C SER A 126 18.36 -14.18 20.96
N PRO A 127 19.04 -14.71 21.99
CA PRO A 127 20.15 -14.01 22.62
C PRO A 127 21.26 -13.60 21.64
N LEU A 128 21.46 -14.36 20.56
CA LEU A 128 22.43 -14.07 19.51
C LEU A 128 22.05 -12.84 18.69
N LEU A 129 20.78 -12.70 18.34
CA LEU A 129 20.28 -11.65 17.45
C LEU A 129 19.76 -10.42 18.20
N TYR A 130 19.63 -10.51 19.53
CA TYR A 130 19.01 -9.48 20.35
C TYR A 130 19.69 -8.12 20.21
N GLU A 131 21.03 -8.09 20.23
CA GLU A 131 21.79 -6.84 20.13
C GLU A 131 21.59 -6.15 18.77
N ASP A 132 21.58 -6.91 17.67
CA ASP A 132 21.32 -6.37 16.34
C ASP A 132 19.88 -5.91 16.18
N CYS A 133 18.90 -6.62 16.77
CA CYS A 133 17.51 -6.15 16.83
C CYS A 133 17.37 -4.82 17.58
N VAL A 134 18.05 -4.68 18.74
CA VAL A 134 18.06 -3.44 19.52
C VAL A 134 18.71 -2.31 18.75
N ARG A 135 19.85 -2.55 18.11
CA ARG A 135 20.56 -1.56 17.30
C ARG A 135 19.73 -1.10 16.11
N TYR A 136 19.15 -2.03 15.35
CA TYR A 136 18.36 -1.73 14.17
C TYR A 136 17.09 -0.97 14.52
N LEU A 137 16.29 -1.48 15.47
CA LEU A 137 15.07 -0.81 15.91
C LEU A 137 15.38 0.55 16.55
N GLY A 138 16.38 0.62 17.41
CA GLY A 138 16.78 1.84 18.10
C GLY A 138 17.16 2.99 17.19
N VAL A 139 17.83 2.67 16.07
CA VAL A 139 18.19 3.67 15.05
C VAL A 139 16.97 4.15 14.27
N LEU A 140 15.99 3.28 13.98
CA LEU A 140 14.80 3.64 13.21
C LEU A 140 13.79 4.47 14.03
N LEU A 141 13.70 4.26 15.35
CA LEU A 141 12.70 4.92 16.21
C LEU A 141 12.65 6.45 16.06
N PRO A 142 13.76 7.20 16.03
CA PRO A 142 13.73 8.64 15.86
C PRO A 142 13.17 9.09 14.50
N PHE A 143 13.26 8.23 13.49
CA PHE A 143 12.81 8.51 12.12
C PHE A 143 11.37 8.09 11.85
N TYR A 144 10.70 7.32 12.73
CA TYR A 144 9.32 6.89 12.53
C TYR A 144 8.33 8.04 12.27
N PRO A 145 8.43 9.21 12.93
CA PRO A 145 7.59 10.34 12.55
C PRO A 145 7.80 10.80 11.11
N ALA A 146 9.04 10.74 10.62
CA ALA A 146 9.36 11.09 9.24
C ALA A 146 8.82 10.02 8.26
N ALA A 147 9.00 8.74 8.54
CA ALA A 147 8.46 7.63 7.75
C ALA A 147 6.92 7.72 7.65
N ALA A 148 6.24 7.95 8.76
CA ALA A 148 4.79 8.13 8.80
C ALA A 148 4.34 9.35 7.97
N LEU A 149 5.03 10.47 8.09
CA LEU A 149 4.74 11.68 7.31
C LEU A 149 5.01 11.48 5.82
N MET A 150 6.05 10.75 5.43
CA MET A 150 6.30 10.40 4.04
C MET A 150 5.11 9.64 3.44
N MET A 151 4.59 8.60 4.14
CA MET A 151 3.41 7.84 3.69
C MET A 151 2.18 8.73 3.54
N VAL A 152 1.93 9.58 4.53
CA VAL A 152 0.80 10.53 4.50
C VAL A 152 0.94 11.53 3.35
N PHE A 153 2.12 12.13 3.15
CA PHE A 153 2.33 13.09 2.06
C PHE A 153 2.21 12.43 0.69
N ASN A 154 2.67 11.19 0.51
CA ASN A 154 2.50 10.46 -0.74
C ASN A 154 1.01 10.36 -1.15
N ALA A 155 0.13 10.01 -0.22
CA ALA A 155 -1.32 9.98 -0.48
C ALA A 155 -1.89 11.39 -0.74
N PHE A 156 -1.42 12.40 -0.03
CA PHE A 156 -1.90 13.77 -0.19
C PHE A 156 -1.37 14.47 -1.45
N PHE A 157 -0.22 14.11 -2.00
CA PHE A 157 0.20 14.57 -3.32
C PHE A 157 -0.81 14.18 -4.40
N ILE A 158 -1.34 12.95 -4.32
CA ILE A 158 -2.35 12.48 -5.26
C ILE A 158 -3.67 13.25 -5.05
N ALA A 159 -4.08 13.44 -3.80
CA ALA A 159 -5.28 14.20 -3.43
C ALA A 159 -5.19 15.70 -3.79
N ASP A 160 -3.98 16.29 -3.80
CA ASP A 160 -3.71 17.65 -4.29
C ASP A 160 -3.70 17.74 -5.83
N GLY A 161 -3.88 16.59 -6.54
CA GLY A 161 -3.82 16.50 -8.00
C GLY A 161 -2.40 16.58 -8.57
N LYS A 162 -1.40 16.22 -7.77
CA LYS A 162 0.02 16.31 -8.10
C LYS A 162 0.79 15.00 -7.89
N PRO A 163 0.32 13.85 -8.44
CA PRO A 163 0.95 12.55 -8.23
C PRO A 163 2.42 12.51 -8.69
N MET A 164 2.80 13.33 -9.68
CA MET A 164 4.19 13.42 -10.17
C MET A 164 5.15 13.91 -9.09
N GLN A 165 4.74 14.82 -8.21
CA GLN A 165 5.56 15.25 -7.08
C GLN A 165 5.80 14.11 -6.09
N GLY A 166 4.77 13.34 -5.75
CA GLY A 166 4.91 12.15 -4.90
C GLY A 166 5.91 11.15 -5.51
N PHE A 167 5.78 10.88 -6.81
CA PHE A 167 6.71 9.99 -7.51
C PHE A 167 8.16 10.49 -7.47
N LEU A 168 8.40 11.77 -7.78
CA LEU A 168 9.75 12.33 -7.78
C LEU A 168 10.39 12.31 -6.38
N ILE A 169 9.61 12.60 -5.35
CA ILE A 169 10.08 12.55 -3.97
C ILE A 169 10.43 11.11 -3.57
N SER A 170 9.58 10.14 -3.90
CA SER A 170 9.84 8.72 -3.64
C SER A 170 11.06 8.21 -4.43
N LEU A 171 11.22 8.67 -5.67
CA LEU A 171 12.41 8.35 -6.48
C LEU A 171 13.69 8.88 -5.84
N VAL A 172 13.71 10.16 -5.44
CA VAL A 172 14.86 10.77 -4.77
C VAL A 172 15.16 10.06 -3.44
N SER A 173 14.13 9.78 -2.65
CA SER A 173 14.25 9.05 -1.38
C SER A 173 14.86 7.66 -1.61
N GLY A 174 14.37 6.90 -2.60
CA GLY A 174 14.90 5.57 -2.93
C GLY A 174 16.36 5.60 -3.42
N VAL A 175 16.72 6.58 -4.24
CA VAL A 175 18.12 6.77 -4.70
C VAL A 175 19.03 7.14 -3.53
N VAL A 176 18.59 8.03 -2.64
CA VAL A 176 19.34 8.39 -1.43
C VAL A 176 19.52 7.19 -0.53
N ASN A 177 18.44 6.42 -0.25
CA ASN A 177 18.51 5.21 0.55
C ASN A 177 19.55 4.22 -0.02
N ALA A 178 19.42 3.82 -1.29
CA ALA A 178 20.36 2.88 -1.93
C ALA A 178 21.82 3.40 -1.95
N THR A 179 22.01 4.71 -2.13
CA THR A 179 23.35 5.31 -2.07
C THR A 179 23.93 5.27 -0.66
N LEU A 180 23.13 5.58 0.35
CA LEU A 180 23.55 5.53 1.75
C LEU A 180 23.76 4.11 2.23
N ASP A 181 22.95 3.13 1.78
CA ASP A 181 23.19 1.72 2.04
C ASP A 181 24.54 1.29 1.50
N TYR A 182 24.86 1.65 0.26
CA TYR A 182 26.18 1.36 -0.29
C TYR A 182 27.31 1.99 0.55
N VAL A 183 27.18 3.25 0.94
CA VAL A 183 28.20 3.94 1.74
C VAL A 183 28.31 3.33 3.15
N PHE A 184 27.21 3.16 3.86
CA PHE A 184 27.22 2.75 5.26
C PHE A 184 27.49 1.25 5.44
N LEU A 185 26.91 0.39 4.56
CA LEU A 185 27.08 -1.05 4.68
C LEU A 185 28.33 -1.53 3.95
N ALA A 186 28.50 -1.18 2.66
CA ALA A 186 29.58 -1.73 1.85
C ALA A 186 30.93 -1.05 2.11
N HIS A 187 30.94 0.28 2.34
CA HIS A 187 32.21 1.03 2.49
C HIS A 187 32.61 1.25 3.95
N MET A 188 31.65 1.59 4.83
CA MET A 188 31.92 1.86 6.25
C MET A 188 31.78 0.62 7.16
N GLY A 189 31.06 -0.42 6.71
CA GLY A 189 30.87 -1.65 7.47
C GLY A 189 30.01 -1.48 8.74
N TRP A 190 29.04 -0.53 8.74
CA TRP A 190 28.22 -0.23 9.91
C TRP A 190 27.10 -1.25 10.17
N GLY A 191 26.97 -2.30 9.34
CA GLY A 191 25.99 -3.36 9.52
C GLY A 191 24.54 -2.84 9.61
N VAL A 192 23.73 -3.41 10.49
CA VAL A 192 22.31 -3.05 10.67
C VAL A 192 22.09 -1.59 11.06
N LEU A 193 23.04 -0.98 11.77
CA LEU A 193 22.97 0.44 12.12
C LEU A 193 23.04 1.32 10.87
N GLY A 194 23.90 0.96 9.91
CA GLY A 194 24.02 1.67 8.63
C GLY A 194 22.75 1.59 7.81
N ALA A 195 22.12 0.41 7.71
CA ALA A 195 20.86 0.21 7.02
C ALA A 195 19.72 1.07 7.62
N GLY A 196 19.58 1.02 8.96
CA GLY A 196 18.57 1.82 9.64
C GLY A 196 18.76 3.32 9.46
N LEU A 197 20.01 3.82 9.47
CA LEU A 197 20.33 5.22 9.22
C LEU A 197 20.03 5.62 7.77
N ALA A 198 20.38 4.79 6.79
CA ALA A 198 20.11 5.06 5.37
C ALA A 198 18.60 5.22 5.12
N THR A 199 17.80 4.28 5.63
CA THR A 199 16.33 4.34 5.54
C THR A 199 15.78 5.57 6.27
N GLY A 200 16.20 5.82 7.50
CA GLY A 200 15.72 6.96 8.28
C GLY A 200 16.05 8.32 7.66
N ILE A 201 17.25 8.50 7.11
CA ILE A 201 17.64 9.73 6.41
C ILE A 201 16.82 9.92 5.13
N ALA A 202 16.59 8.86 4.36
CA ALA A 202 15.79 8.90 3.15
C ALA A 202 14.33 9.32 3.45
N ASP A 203 13.75 8.76 4.52
CA ASP A 203 12.41 9.11 5.00
C ASP A 203 12.34 10.58 5.46
N LEU A 204 13.37 11.04 6.18
CA LEU A 204 13.44 12.43 6.65
C LEU A 204 13.51 13.43 5.48
N ILE A 205 14.26 13.11 4.43
CA ILE A 205 14.34 13.93 3.21
C ILE A 205 12.96 13.99 2.53
N ALA A 206 12.29 12.84 2.37
CA ALA A 206 10.97 12.78 1.77
C ALA A 206 9.92 13.55 2.58
N ALA A 207 9.89 13.35 3.90
CA ALA A 207 8.97 14.06 4.81
C ALA A 207 9.23 15.57 4.80
N SER A 208 10.50 16.00 4.86
CA SER A 208 10.88 17.41 4.82
C SER A 208 10.47 18.07 3.51
N THR A 209 10.67 17.38 2.38
CA THR A 209 10.25 17.86 1.06
C THR A 209 8.73 17.99 0.96
N GLY A 210 7.98 17.02 1.49
CA GLY A 210 6.52 17.08 1.60
C GLY A 210 6.05 18.26 2.45
N LEU A 211 6.69 18.47 3.60
CA LEU A 211 6.38 19.61 4.48
C LEU A 211 6.61 20.96 3.77
N ILE A 212 7.73 21.12 3.08
CA ILE A 212 8.06 22.32 2.30
C ILE A 212 7.04 22.53 1.18
N TYR A 213 6.67 21.45 0.47
CA TYR A 213 5.71 21.54 -0.61
C TYR A 213 4.35 22.04 -0.12
N PHE A 214 3.74 21.42 0.87
CA PHE A 214 2.41 21.79 1.37
C PHE A 214 2.39 23.13 2.11
N THR A 215 3.55 23.59 2.60
CA THR A 215 3.67 24.92 3.22
C THR A 215 3.75 26.03 2.17
N ARG A 216 4.50 25.82 1.08
CA ARG A 216 4.82 26.88 0.11
C ARG A 216 4.13 26.73 -1.24
N TYR A 217 3.97 25.50 -1.73
CA TYR A 217 3.60 25.20 -3.13
C TYR A 217 2.25 24.49 -3.28
N GLY A 218 1.63 24.02 -2.19
CA GLY A 218 0.35 23.31 -2.24
C GLY A 218 -0.71 24.12 -2.99
N ARG A 219 -1.45 23.47 -3.90
CA ARG A 219 -2.44 24.16 -4.75
C ARG A 219 -3.85 24.05 -4.19
N GLN A 220 -4.31 22.84 -3.91
CA GLN A 220 -5.62 22.55 -3.37
C GLN A 220 -5.56 22.43 -1.84
N LEU A 221 -4.44 21.90 -1.34
CA LEU A 221 -4.19 21.64 0.07
C LEU A 221 -3.02 22.48 0.56
N ARG A 222 -3.20 23.15 1.69
CA ARG A 222 -2.16 23.92 2.38
C ARG A 222 -2.28 23.74 3.88
N PHE A 223 -1.16 23.86 4.58
CA PHE A 223 -1.21 23.93 6.03
C PHE A 223 -1.99 25.16 6.49
N THR A 224 -2.96 24.91 7.35
CA THR A 224 -3.81 25.92 7.98
C THR A 224 -3.93 25.62 9.46
N ARG A 225 -4.52 26.51 10.25
CA ARG A 225 -4.80 26.20 11.66
C ARG A 225 -5.72 24.98 11.72
N PRO A 226 -5.26 23.86 12.34
CA PRO A 226 -6.08 22.66 12.42
C PRO A 226 -7.31 22.94 13.29
N ARG A 227 -8.44 22.39 12.85
CA ARG A 227 -9.64 22.34 13.68
C ARG A 227 -9.74 20.92 14.23
N LEU A 228 -9.74 20.77 15.55
CA LEU A 228 -9.94 19.47 16.17
C LEU A 228 -11.37 18.99 15.88
N GLU A 229 -11.51 18.06 14.96
CA GLU A 229 -12.76 17.45 14.51
C GLU A 229 -12.67 15.94 14.74
N LEU A 230 -13.02 15.47 15.96
CA LEU A 230 -12.95 14.04 16.32
C LEU A 230 -13.77 13.17 15.38
N ALA A 231 -14.90 13.68 14.88
CA ALA A 231 -15.71 12.99 13.90
C ALA A 231 -14.96 12.77 12.55
N ALA A 232 -14.11 13.71 12.13
CA ALA A 232 -13.29 13.57 10.95
C ALA A 232 -12.18 12.53 11.18
N LEU A 233 -11.53 12.53 12.34
CA LEU A 233 -10.55 11.51 12.71
C LEU A 233 -11.19 10.11 12.78
N GLY A 234 -12.35 9.98 13.42
CA GLY A 234 -13.08 8.72 13.44
C GLY A 234 -13.42 8.20 12.03
N LYS A 235 -13.84 9.09 11.12
CA LYS A 235 -14.05 8.72 9.71
C LYS A 235 -12.75 8.36 9.00
N THR A 236 -11.66 9.05 9.26
CA THR A 236 -10.35 8.72 8.70
C THR A 236 -9.92 7.33 9.11
N ILE A 237 -10.01 7.01 10.40
CA ILE A 237 -9.66 5.69 10.95
C ILE A 237 -10.56 4.61 10.35
N THR A 238 -11.88 4.79 10.38
CA THR A 238 -12.80 3.79 9.84
C THR A 238 -12.66 3.56 8.33
N ASN A 239 -12.37 4.62 7.56
CA ASN A 239 -12.14 4.49 6.12
C ASN A 239 -10.81 3.83 5.79
N GLY A 240 -9.78 4.08 6.58
CA GLY A 240 -8.45 3.53 6.33
C GLY A 240 -8.17 2.20 7.04
N CYS A 241 -9.10 1.69 7.88
CA CYS A 241 -8.86 0.46 8.64
C CYS A 241 -8.59 -0.76 7.74
N SER A 242 -9.07 -0.76 6.49
CA SER A 242 -8.75 -1.77 5.50
C SER A 242 -7.24 -1.88 5.21
N GLU A 243 -6.55 -0.75 5.21
CA GLU A 243 -5.09 -0.72 5.00
C GLU A 243 -4.35 -1.31 6.21
N LEU A 244 -4.77 -0.95 7.42
CA LEU A 244 -4.21 -1.55 8.63
C LEU A 244 -4.44 -3.07 8.67
N VAL A 245 -5.64 -3.53 8.28
CA VAL A 245 -5.95 -4.96 8.14
C VAL A 245 -5.01 -5.61 7.12
N THR A 246 -4.78 -4.96 5.98
CA THR A 246 -3.88 -5.47 4.94
C THR A 246 -2.46 -5.59 5.47
N GLU A 247 -1.88 -4.54 6.05
CA GLU A 247 -0.52 -4.54 6.57
C GLU A 247 -0.30 -5.56 7.70
N THR A 248 -1.27 -5.66 8.61
CA THR A 248 -1.22 -6.66 9.69
C THR A 248 -1.34 -8.08 9.12
N SER A 249 -2.18 -8.28 8.11
CA SER A 249 -2.37 -9.59 7.45
C SER A 249 -1.09 -10.06 6.76
N VAL A 250 -0.33 -9.16 6.13
CA VAL A 250 0.94 -9.50 5.47
C VAL A 250 1.91 -10.18 6.47
N GLY A 251 2.08 -9.61 7.66
CA GLY A 251 2.93 -10.21 8.68
C GLY A 251 2.46 -11.60 9.12
N ILE A 252 1.14 -11.74 9.39
CA ILE A 252 0.55 -13.01 9.82
C ILE A 252 0.66 -14.08 8.72
N THR A 253 0.34 -13.71 7.48
CA THR A 253 0.35 -14.67 6.36
C THR A 253 1.77 -15.09 5.99
N THR A 254 2.76 -14.19 6.04
CA THR A 254 4.17 -14.53 5.87
C THR A 254 4.61 -15.56 6.91
N PHE A 255 4.27 -15.36 8.17
CA PHE A 255 4.56 -16.31 9.22
C PHE A 255 3.91 -17.68 8.99
N LEU A 256 2.64 -17.71 8.59
CA LEU A 256 1.93 -18.95 8.27
C LEU A 256 2.51 -19.66 7.06
N PHE A 257 2.92 -18.93 6.02
CA PHE A 257 3.61 -19.52 4.86
C PHE A 257 4.95 -20.12 5.25
N ASN A 258 5.74 -19.45 6.08
CA ASN A 258 7.02 -19.97 6.55
C ASN A 258 6.82 -21.30 7.31
N ILE A 259 5.83 -21.39 8.19
CA ILE A 259 5.52 -22.65 8.89
C ILE A 259 5.09 -23.73 7.89
N ALA A 260 4.19 -23.39 6.98
CA ALA A 260 3.66 -24.36 6.02
C ALA A 260 4.74 -24.88 5.06
N THR A 261 5.58 -23.99 4.53
CA THR A 261 6.66 -24.38 3.59
C THR A 261 7.78 -25.13 4.29
N PHE A 262 8.11 -24.74 5.55
CA PHE A 262 9.09 -25.47 6.36
C PHE A 262 8.64 -26.89 6.64
N ALA A 263 7.37 -27.09 6.93
CA ALA A 263 6.82 -28.44 7.19
C ALA A 263 6.91 -29.39 5.98
N TRP A 264 6.93 -28.88 4.74
CA TRP A 264 6.98 -29.67 3.50
C TRP A 264 8.38 -29.82 2.90
N ALA A 265 9.19 -28.78 2.97
CA ALA A 265 10.48 -28.72 2.27
C ALA A 265 11.62 -28.10 3.14
N GLY A 266 11.42 -27.96 4.44
CA GLY A 266 12.43 -27.42 5.33
C GLY A 266 12.86 -26.00 4.96
N GLU A 267 14.14 -25.71 5.09
CA GLU A 267 14.73 -24.40 4.78
C GLU A 267 14.59 -24.03 3.30
N ASP A 268 14.65 -25.00 2.39
CA ASP A 268 14.46 -24.78 0.94
C ASP A 268 13.06 -24.25 0.63
N GLY A 269 12.03 -24.74 1.33
CA GLY A 269 10.67 -24.25 1.22
C GLY A 269 10.51 -22.80 1.68
N VAL A 270 11.17 -22.43 2.78
CA VAL A 270 11.15 -21.06 3.30
C VAL A 270 11.90 -20.10 2.37
N ALA A 271 13.03 -20.53 1.82
CA ALA A 271 13.77 -19.77 0.82
C ALA A 271 12.92 -19.54 -0.44
N ALA A 272 12.26 -20.59 -0.94
CA ALA A 272 11.39 -20.51 -2.12
C ALA A 272 10.24 -19.52 -1.93
N ILE A 273 9.49 -19.60 -0.82
CA ILE A 273 8.37 -18.67 -0.59
C ILE A 273 8.85 -17.22 -0.44
N SER A 274 9.98 -16.98 0.19
CA SER A 274 10.54 -15.65 0.34
C SER A 274 10.82 -15.00 -1.02
N ILE A 275 11.42 -15.74 -1.95
CA ILE A 275 11.68 -15.26 -3.33
C ILE A 275 10.35 -15.00 -4.07
N ILE A 276 9.37 -15.90 -3.93
CA ILE A 276 8.04 -15.71 -4.53
C ILE A 276 7.36 -14.42 -4.03
N LEU A 277 7.43 -14.14 -2.73
CA LEU A 277 6.83 -12.94 -2.15
C LEU A 277 7.53 -11.65 -2.63
N TYR A 278 8.86 -11.65 -2.82
CA TYR A 278 9.55 -10.52 -3.45
C TYR A 278 9.14 -10.31 -4.91
N ALA A 279 8.99 -11.39 -5.67
CA ALA A 279 8.51 -11.31 -7.05
C ALA A 279 7.04 -10.83 -7.13
N GLU A 280 6.19 -11.30 -6.22
CA GLU A 280 4.81 -10.82 -6.07
C GLU A 280 4.76 -9.33 -5.80
N MET A 281 5.56 -8.83 -4.85
CA MET A 281 5.59 -7.41 -4.49
C MET A 281 5.91 -6.52 -5.69
N LEU A 282 6.84 -6.92 -6.54
CA LEU A 282 7.20 -6.17 -7.74
C LEU A 282 6.08 -6.16 -8.79
N LEU A 283 5.45 -7.32 -9.03
CA LEU A 283 4.42 -7.45 -10.06
C LEU A 283 3.10 -6.82 -9.64
N THR A 284 2.73 -6.91 -8.35
CA THR A 284 1.51 -6.30 -7.81
C THR A 284 1.63 -4.80 -7.62
N ALA A 285 2.84 -4.24 -7.54
CA ALA A 285 3.07 -2.80 -7.40
C ALA A 285 2.35 -1.97 -8.48
N ILE A 286 2.25 -2.48 -9.71
CA ILE A 286 1.53 -1.82 -10.81
C ILE A 286 0.03 -1.73 -10.50
N LEU A 287 -0.56 -2.82 -10.01
CA LEU A 287 -1.99 -2.92 -9.71
C LEU A 287 -2.37 -2.06 -8.49
N ILE A 288 -1.54 -2.12 -7.45
CA ILE A 288 -1.70 -1.31 -6.23
C ILE A 288 -1.50 0.18 -6.56
N GLY A 289 -0.45 0.52 -7.29
CA GLY A 289 -0.13 1.89 -7.69
C GLY A 289 -1.22 2.50 -8.56
N PHE A 290 -1.82 1.73 -9.48
CA PHE A 290 -2.98 2.16 -10.25
C PHE A 290 -4.18 2.43 -9.35
N SER A 291 -4.54 1.49 -8.48
CA SER A 291 -5.69 1.61 -7.57
C SER A 291 -5.57 2.82 -6.63
N ASN A 292 -4.41 2.98 -6.00
CA ASN A 292 -4.12 4.11 -5.11
C ASN A 292 -4.08 5.45 -5.86
N GLY A 293 -3.56 5.44 -7.10
CA GLY A 293 -3.47 6.63 -7.94
C GLY A 293 -4.83 7.20 -8.31
N ILE A 294 -5.82 6.35 -8.57
CA ILE A 294 -7.16 6.79 -8.98
C ILE A 294 -8.14 7.00 -7.81
N ALA A 295 -7.85 6.49 -6.61
CA ALA A 295 -8.74 6.59 -5.46
C ALA A 295 -9.17 8.02 -5.13
N PRO A 296 -8.31 9.06 -5.11
CA PRO A 296 -8.72 10.44 -4.87
C PRO A 296 -9.66 11.01 -5.94
N ILE A 297 -9.59 10.52 -7.19
CA ILE A 297 -10.55 10.92 -8.24
C ILE A 297 -11.95 10.42 -7.87
N PHE A 298 -12.08 9.15 -7.46
CA PHE A 298 -13.36 8.59 -6.99
C PHE A 298 -13.88 9.35 -5.76
N SER A 299 -13.02 9.66 -4.79
CA SER A 299 -13.39 10.41 -3.60
C SER A 299 -13.93 11.80 -3.93
N TYR A 300 -13.24 12.51 -4.83
CA TYR A 300 -13.65 13.83 -5.30
C TYR A 300 -14.99 13.78 -6.03
N GLN A 301 -15.13 12.89 -7.02
CA GLN A 301 -16.36 12.76 -7.81
C GLN A 301 -17.55 12.31 -6.95
N PHE A 302 -17.29 11.50 -5.92
CA PHE A 302 -18.31 11.11 -4.92
C PHE A 302 -18.75 12.31 -4.08
N GLY A 303 -17.82 13.13 -3.60
CA GLY A 303 -18.12 14.39 -2.90
C GLY A 303 -18.90 15.38 -3.76
N ALA A 304 -18.54 15.51 -5.04
CA ALA A 304 -19.22 16.32 -6.03
C ALA A 304 -20.57 15.74 -6.51
N ARG A 305 -20.96 14.55 -6.03
CA ARG A 305 -22.19 13.82 -6.40
C ARG A 305 -22.32 13.57 -7.90
N GLN A 306 -21.20 13.39 -8.60
CA GLN A 306 -21.15 13.15 -10.04
C GLN A 306 -21.31 11.66 -10.37
N TYR A 307 -22.48 11.07 -10.08
CA TYR A 307 -22.72 9.62 -10.21
C TYR A 307 -22.55 9.09 -11.65
N LYS A 308 -22.78 9.93 -12.67
CA LYS A 308 -22.53 9.57 -14.07
C LYS A 308 -21.04 9.32 -14.30
N GLU A 309 -20.19 10.20 -13.77
CA GLU A 309 -18.74 10.08 -13.92
C GLU A 309 -18.18 8.93 -13.07
N LEU A 310 -18.68 8.70 -11.86
CA LEU A 310 -18.33 7.54 -11.05
C LEU A 310 -18.56 6.20 -11.78
N LEU A 311 -19.72 6.04 -12.42
CA LEU A 311 -20.03 4.85 -13.23
C LEU A 311 -19.09 4.68 -14.42
N ARG A 312 -18.74 5.81 -15.09
CA ARG A 312 -17.77 5.80 -16.18
C ARG A 312 -16.37 5.42 -15.72
N LEU A 313 -15.89 6.06 -14.67
CA LEU A 313 -14.59 5.77 -14.06
C LEU A 313 -14.48 4.32 -13.62
N MET A 314 -15.52 3.78 -12.97
CA MET A 314 -15.56 2.38 -12.55
C MET A 314 -15.39 1.43 -13.76
N LYS A 315 -16.10 1.68 -14.87
CA LYS A 315 -15.93 0.90 -16.09
C LYS A 315 -14.52 1.01 -16.68
N LEU A 316 -13.97 2.22 -16.76
CA LEU A 316 -12.63 2.45 -17.31
C LEU A 316 -11.56 1.79 -16.44
N SER A 317 -11.68 1.90 -15.11
CA SER A 317 -10.74 1.28 -14.18
C SER A 317 -10.75 -0.24 -14.29
N LEU A 318 -11.93 -0.87 -14.37
CA LEU A 318 -12.03 -2.32 -14.56
C LEU A 318 -11.39 -2.78 -15.88
N LEU A 319 -11.56 -2.02 -16.97
CA LEU A 319 -10.90 -2.32 -18.24
C LEU A 319 -9.37 -2.23 -18.14
N CYS A 320 -8.84 -1.20 -17.47
CA CYS A 320 -7.41 -1.07 -17.24
C CYS A 320 -6.87 -2.22 -16.36
N LEU A 321 -7.63 -2.60 -15.33
CA LEU A 321 -7.24 -3.72 -14.45
C LEU A 321 -7.21 -5.06 -15.18
N ILE A 322 -8.15 -5.32 -16.10
CA ILE A 322 -8.09 -6.51 -16.96
C ILE A 322 -6.76 -6.53 -17.73
N ALA A 323 -6.42 -5.43 -18.38
CA ALA A 323 -5.19 -5.34 -19.17
C ALA A 323 -3.93 -5.51 -18.29
N PHE A 324 -3.86 -4.85 -17.13
CA PHE A 324 -2.73 -4.97 -16.22
C PHE A 324 -2.61 -6.35 -15.57
N SER A 325 -3.73 -6.97 -15.17
CA SER A 325 -3.75 -8.32 -14.62
C SER A 325 -3.28 -9.37 -15.64
N LEU A 326 -3.74 -9.25 -16.89
CA LEU A 326 -3.27 -10.13 -17.97
C LEU A 326 -1.79 -9.90 -18.28
N ALA A 327 -1.32 -8.64 -18.27
CA ALA A 327 0.08 -8.32 -18.48
C ALA A 327 0.97 -8.83 -17.33
N ALA A 328 0.53 -8.68 -16.07
CA ALA A 328 1.24 -9.20 -14.92
C ALA A 328 1.30 -10.73 -14.92
N PHE A 329 0.20 -11.40 -15.25
CA PHE A 329 0.15 -12.86 -15.40
C PHE A 329 1.05 -13.33 -16.53
N ALA A 330 0.97 -12.75 -17.74
CA ALA A 330 1.83 -13.11 -18.85
C ALA A 330 3.31 -12.81 -18.53
N GLY A 331 3.58 -11.65 -17.92
CA GLY A 331 4.93 -11.27 -17.47
C GLY A 331 5.49 -12.26 -16.45
N SER A 332 4.69 -12.71 -15.48
CA SER A 332 5.12 -13.70 -14.50
C SER A 332 5.49 -15.06 -15.13
N ARG A 333 4.79 -15.46 -16.21
CA ARG A 333 5.11 -16.68 -16.97
C ARG A 333 6.40 -16.56 -17.77
N LEU A 334 6.56 -15.41 -18.44
CA LEU A 334 7.72 -15.16 -19.31
C LEU A 334 9.00 -14.86 -18.52
N LEU A 335 8.85 -14.23 -17.35
CA LEU A 335 9.97 -13.74 -16.54
C LEU A 335 10.24 -14.62 -15.30
N ALA A 336 9.56 -15.77 -15.12
CA ALA A 336 9.74 -16.64 -13.97
C ALA A 336 11.22 -17.02 -13.77
N GLU A 337 11.83 -17.64 -14.79
CA GLU A 337 13.23 -18.08 -14.72
C GLU A 337 14.22 -16.92 -14.57
N PRO A 338 14.15 -15.82 -15.37
CA PRO A 338 15.01 -14.68 -15.17
C PRO A 338 14.87 -14.00 -13.78
N LEU A 339 13.66 -13.86 -13.28
CA LEU A 339 13.41 -13.24 -11.96
C LEU A 339 13.98 -14.09 -10.84
N ILE A 340 13.75 -15.40 -10.88
CA ILE A 340 14.26 -16.34 -9.86
C ILE A 340 15.78 -16.46 -9.97
N GLY A 341 16.33 -16.47 -11.20
CA GLY A 341 17.76 -16.47 -11.45
C GLY A 341 18.52 -15.27 -10.90
N LEU A 342 17.85 -14.13 -10.65
CA LEU A 342 18.48 -12.99 -9.94
C LEU A 342 18.81 -13.33 -8.49
N PHE A 343 18.00 -14.18 -7.84
CA PHE A 343 18.19 -14.59 -6.44
C PHE A 343 19.00 -15.90 -6.35
N LEU A 344 18.87 -16.80 -7.33
CA LEU A 344 19.48 -18.13 -7.37
C LEU A 344 20.23 -18.36 -8.70
N PRO A 345 21.35 -17.64 -8.92
CA PRO A 345 22.07 -17.70 -10.20
C PRO A 345 22.68 -19.08 -10.50
N GLU A 346 22.96 -19.89 -9.48
CA GLU A 346 23.52 -21.24 -9.63
C GLU A 346 22.44 -22.30 -9.94
N GLY A 347 21.17 -21.92 -9.89
CA GLY A 347 20.07 -22.88 -10.08
C GLY A 347 19.96 -23.90 -8.94
N GLY A 348 19.56 -25.12 -9.28
CA GLY A 348 19.46 -26.24 -8.33
C GLY A 348 18.05 -26.46 -7.78
N HIS A 349 17.94 -27.35 -6.79
CA HIS A 349 16.65 -27.81 -6.25
C HIS A 349 15.74 -26.68 -5.77
N VAL A 350 16.30 -25.69 -5.07
CA VAL A 350 15.54 -24.53 -4.57
C VAL A 350 15.00 -23.70 -5.72
N ALA A 351 15.77 -23.53 -6.81
CA ALA A 351 15.31 -22.78 -7.99
C ALA A 351 14.14 -23.49 -8.68
N ASP A 352 14.23 -24.81 -8.88
CA ASP A 352 13.15 -25.62 -9.48
C ASP A 352 11.88 -25.56 -8.64
N LEU A 353 12.03 -25.68 -7.32
CA LEU A 353 10.94 -25.55 -6.35
C LEU A 353 10.27 -24.19 -6.42
N THR A 354 11.08 -23.13 -6.47
CA THR A 354 10.63 -21.74 -6.54
C THR A 354 9.92 -21.47 -7.87
N ILE A 355 10.45 -21.94 -9.01
CA ILE A 355 9.83 -21.78 -10.33
C ILE A 355 8.47 -22.46 -10.36
N ASN A 356 8.39 -23.72 -9.90
CA ASN A 356 7.11 -24.45 -9.84
C ASN A 356 6.10 -23.70 -8.95
N GLY A 357 6.52 -23.31 -7.75
CA GLY A 357 5.68 -22.56 -6.80
C GLY A 357 5.20 -21.24 -7.39
N PHE A 358 6.10 -20.47 -8.00
CA PHE A 358 5.79 -19.19 -8.61
C PHE A 358 4.81 -19.28 -9.78
N LEU A 359 4.97 -20.32 -10.61
CA LEU A 359 4.03 -20.58 -11.73
C LEU A 359 2.61 -20.87 -11.23
N ILE A 360 2.43 -21.57 -10.11
CA ILE A 360 1.13 -21.80 -9.50
C ILE A 360 0.61 -20.51 -8.84
N PHE A 361 1.46 -19.88 -8.04
CA PHE A 361 1.14 -18.65 -7.32
C PHE A 361 0.73 -17.51 -8.26
N SER A 362 1.34 -17.43 -9.44
CA SER A 362 1.10 -16.37 -10.43
C SER A 362 -0.35 -16.31 -10.95
N LEU A 363 -1.15 -17.35 -10.75
CA LEU A 363 -2.58 -17.31 -11.04
C LEU A 363 -3.30 -16.22 -10.25
N SER A 364 -2.78 -15.84 -9.06
CA SER A 364 -3.32 -14.75 -8.25
C SER A 364 -3.30 -13.41 -8.96
N PHE A 365 -2.32 -13.16 -9.86
CA PHE A 365 -2.21 -11.89 -10.60
C PHE A 365 -3.42 -11.60 -11.50
N LEU A 366 -4.19 -12.61 -11.86
CA LEU A 366 -5.46 -12.43 -12.58
C LEU A 366 -6.55 -11.79 -11.72
N PHE A 367 -6.47 -11.90 -10.40
CA PHE A 367 -7.54 -11.55 -9.47
C PHE A 367 -7.18 -10.41 -8.52
N VAL A 368 -5.91 -10.34 -8.10
CA VAL A 368 -5.42 -9.41 -7.06
C VAL A 368 -5.74 -7.95 -7.36
N GLY A 369 -5.63 -7.52 -8.62
CA GLY A 369 -5.90 -6.15 -9.03
C GLY A 369 -7.35 -5.73 -8.79
N PHE A 370 -8.30 -6.62 -9.05
CA PHE A 370 -9.73 -6.35 -8.83
C PHE A 370 -10.06 -6.27 -7.34
N ASN A 371 -9.47 -7.15 -6.54
CA ASN A 371 -9.69 -7.19 -5.09
C ASN A 371 -9.12 -5.93 -4.42
N THR A 372 -7.88 -5.55 -4.78
CA THR A 372 -7.23 -4.33 -4.28
C THR A 372 -7.99 -3.08 -4.70
N PHE A 373 -8.42 -3.02 -5.98
CA PHE A 373 -9.24 -1.92 -6.46
C PHE A 373 -10.57 -1.83 -5.69
N THR A 374 -11.23 -2.94 -5.42
CA THR A 374 -12.50 -2.97 -4.68
C THR A 374 -12.33 -2.37 -3.29
N SER A 375 -11.31 -2.80 -2.54
CA SER A 375 -11.02 -2.23 -1.23
C SER A 375 -10.75 -0.73 -1.32
N GLY A 376 -9.83 -0.29 -2.19
CA GLY A 376 -9.51 1.13 -2.39
C GLY A 376 -10.69 1.96 -2.86
N PHE A 377 -11.55 1.41 -3.71
CA PHE A 377 -12.77 2.06 -4.19
C PHE A 377 -13.76 2.31 -3.04
N PHE A 378 -14.01 1.32 -2.17
CA PHE A 378 -14.90 1.50 -1.02
C PHE A 378 -14.32 2.47 0.02
N THR A 379 -13.01 2.46 0.24
CA THR A 379 -12.31 3.51 1.01
C THR A 379 -12.55 4.89 0.39
N ALA A 380 -12.40 5.02 -0.92
CA ALA A 380 -12.58 6.29 -1.63
C ALA A 380 -13.99 6.85 -1.53
N ILE A 381 -15.03 6.03 -1.56
CA ILE A 381 -16.42 6.47 -1.39
C ILE A 381 -16.85 6.60 0.08
N SER A 382 -15.91 6.45 1.02
CA SER A 382 -16.12 6.56 2.46
C SER A 382 -16.99 5.43 3.06
N ASP A 383 -16.88 4.24 2.52
CA ASP A 383 -17.43 2.99 3.07
C ASP A 383 -16.30 2.08 3.57
N GLY A 384 -15.67 2.47 4.66
CA GLY A 384 -14.54 1.76 5.24
C GLY A 384 -14.90 0.37 5.78
N ARG A 385 -16.15 0.13 6.14
CA ARG A 385 -16.59 -1.21 6.62
C ARG A 385 -16.54 -2.22 5.49
N THR A 386 -17.12 -1.90 4.35
CA THR A 386 -17.11 -2.76 3.16
C THR A 386 -15.68 -2.97 2.66
N SER A 387 -14.86 -1.91 2.67
CA SER A 387 -13.44 -1.99 2.36
C SER A 387 -12.69 -2.95 3.27
N ALA A 388 -12.88 -2.85 4.59
CA ALA A 388 -12.22 -3.73 5.56
C ALA A 388 -12.65 -5.19 5.41
N ILE A 389 -13.93 -5.46 5.15
CA ILE A 389 -14.43 -6.83 4.89
C ILE A 389 -13.76 -7.41 3.64
N ALA A 390 -13.67 -6.63 2.56
CA ALA A 390 -13.00 -7.08 1.33
C ALA A 390 -11.51 -7.40 1.58
N SER A 391 -10.78 -6.52 2.27
CA SER A 391 -9.38 -6.71 2.62
C SER A 391 -9.17 -7.90 3.55
N PHE A 392 -9.98 -8.05 4.60
CA PHE A 392 -9.88 -9.15 5.55
C PHE A 392 -10.14 -10.51 4.88
N THR A 393 -11.18 -10.58 4.05
CA THR A 393 -11.55 -11.82 3.34
C THR A 393 -10.42 -12.29 2.44
N ARG A 394 -9.77 -11.37 1.72
CA ARG A 394 -8.67 -11.68 0.82
C ARG A 394 -7.37 -11.99 1.57
N ASN A 395 -6.92 -11.04 2.39
CA ASN A 395 -5.54 -11.02 2.89
C ASN A 395 -5.34 -11.94 4.12
N LEU A 396 -6.40 -12.27 4.85
CA LEU A 396 -6.27 -13.09 6.05
C LEU A 396 -7.17 -14.32 6.00
N ALA A 397 -8.49 -14.15 6.02
CA ALA A 397 -9.42 -15.28 6.16
C ALA A 397 -9.25 -16.30 5.01
N GLY A 398 -9.21 -15.83 3.76
CA GLY A 398 -9.02 -16.69 2.59
C GLY A 398 -7.71 -17.46 2.65
N ILE A 399 -6.59 -16.76 2.93
CA ILE A 399 -5.27 -17.39 2.98
C ILE A 399 -5.21 -18.42 4.11
N VAL A 400 -5.67 -18.10 5.33
CA VAL A 400 -5.68 -19.05 6.45
C VAL A 400 -6.49 -20.31 6.13
N ILE A 401 -7.69 -20.14 5.55
CA ILE A 401 -8.56 -21.26 5.20
C ILE A 401 -7.89 -22.13 4.13
N PHE A 402 -7.43 -21.56 3.02
CA PHE A 402 -6.88 -22.33 1.92
C PHE A 402 -5.50 -22.90 2.22
N LEU A 403 -4.66 -22.20 2.98
CA LEU A 403 -3.37 -22.73 3.42
C LEU A 403 -3.53 -23.92 4.38
N THR A 404 -4.63 -23.99 5.11
CA THR A 404 -4.95 -25.14 5.99
C THR A 404 -5.56 -26.31 5.21
N ILE A 405 -6.39 -26.03 4.21
CA ILE A 405 -7.20 -27.05 3.52
C ILE A 405 -6.45 -27.62 2.31
N LEU A 406 -5.93 -26.78 1.40
CA LEU A 406 -5.40 -27.23 0.11
C LEU A 406 -4.17 -28.14 0.21
N PRO A 407 -3.24 -27.98 1.16
CA PRO A 407 -2.12 -28.90 1.29
C PRO A 407 -2.53 -30.33 1.62
N ARG A 408 -3.70 -30.53 2.21
CA ARG A 408 -4.23 -31.88 2.51
C ARG A 408 -4.65 -32.65 1.25
N PHE A 409 -5.04 -31.95 0.18
CA PHE A 409 -5.51 -32.53 -1.08
C PHE A 409 -4.44 -32.51 -2.17
N PHE A 410 -3.61 -31.47 -2.22
CA PHE A 410 -2.65 -31.22 -3.29
C PHE A 410 -1.19 -31.28 -2.82
N GLY A 411 -0.94 -31.72 -1.57
CA GLY A 411 0.42 -31.76 -1.03
C GLY A 411 1.06 -30.37 -1.02
N PHE A 412 2.35 -30.30 -1.31
CA PHE A 412 3.08 -29.04 -1.30
C PHE A 412 2.56 -28.00 -2.33
N ASN A 413 2.04 -28.46 -3.47
CA ASN A 413 1.41 -27.57 -4.45
C ASN A 413 0.16 -26.86 -3.88
N GLY A 414 -0.50 -27.45 -2.88
CA GLY A 414 -1.60 -26.82 -2.16
C GLY A 414 -1.19 -25.57 -1.38
N VAL A 415 0.07 -25.48 -0.93
CA VAL A 415 0.63 -24.28 -0.30
C VAL A 415 0.68 -23.14 -1.32
N TRP A 416 1.18 -23.40 -2.53
CA TRP A 416 1.26 -22.41 -3.60
C TRP A 416 -0.10 -21.98 -4.13
N LEU A 417 -1.09 -22.87 -4.11
CA LEU A 417 -2.47 -22.60 -4.54
C LEU A 417 -3.27 -21.76 -3.53
N ALA A 418 -2.81 -21.62 -2.28
CA ALA A 418 -3.57 -20.96 -1.24
C ALA A 418 -3.90 -19.48 -1.59
N VAL A 419 -2.93 -18.72 -2.11
CA VAL A 419 -3.15 -17.33 -2.51
C VAL A 419 -4.06 -17.19 -3.73
N PRO A 420 -3.84 -17.91 -4.85
CA PRO A 420 -4.78 -17.90 -5.97
C PRO A 420 -6.22 -18.26 -5.59
N ALA A 421 -6.42 -19.25 -4.71
CA ALA A 421 -7.74 -19.64 -4.25
C ALA A 421 -8.40 -18.57 -3.36
N ALA A 422 -7.62 -17.94 -2.47
CA ALA A 422 -8.08 -16.83 -1.66
C ALA A 422 -8.47 -15.63 -2.53
N ASP A 423 -7.64 -15.27 -3.50
CA ASP A 423 -7.91 -14.17 -4.43
C ASP A 423 -9.11 -14.45 -5.34
N LEU A 424 -9.30 -15.69 -5.79
CA LEU A 424 -10.47 -16.08 -6.59
C LEU A 424 -11.77 -15.97 -5.78
N THR A 425 -11.78 -16.44 -4.53
CA THR A 425 -12.96 -16.31 -3.67
C THR A 425 -13.26 -14.85 -3.33
N ALA A 426 -12.22 -14.06 -3.05
CA ALA A 426 -12.35 -12.62 -2.84
C ALA A 426 -12.86 -11.89 -4.10
N LEU A 427 -12.52 -12.37 -5.32
CA LEU A 427 -13.04 -11.81 -6.56
C LEU A 427 -14.56 -11.92 -6.67
N PHE A 428 -15.16 -13.04 -6.27
CA PHE A 428 -16.63 -13.17 -6.25
C PHE A 428 -17.27 -12.17 -5.29
N LEU A 429 -16.70 -12.00 -4.10
CA LEU A 429 -17.15 -10.97 -3.17
C LEU A 429 -16.99 -9.56 -3.77
N SER A 430 -15.84 -9.26 -4.35
CA SER A 430 -15.54 -7.99 -5.01
C SER A 430 -16.52 -7.69 -6.14
N ALA A 431 -16.81 -8.67 -6.99
CA ALA A 431 -17.78 -8.53 -8.08
C ALA A 431 -19.19 -8.24 -7.55
N PHE A 432 -19.62 -8.94 -6.52
CA PHE A 432 -20.93 -8.71 -5.87
C PHE A 432 -21.00 -7.28 -5.29
N LEU A 433 -20.01 -6.87 -4.51
CA LEU A 433 -19.97 -5.55 -3.89
C LEU A 433 -19.96 -4.41 -4.92
N LEU A 434 -19.14 -4.53 -5.97
CA LEU A 434 -19.08 -3.54 -7.05
C LEU A 434 -20.37 -3.50 -7.86
N TYR A 435 -21.03 -4.64 -8.09
CA TYR A 435 -22.32 -4.70 -8.77
C TYR A 435 -23.42 -4.00 -7.95
N ASP A 436 -23.49 -4.27 -6.66
CA ASP A 436 -24.45 -3.63 -5.75
C ASP A 436 -24.25 -2.11 -5.71
N GLN A 437 -23.01 -1.67 -5.53
CA GLN A 437 -22.67 -0.24 -5.52
C GLN A 437 -22.94 0.46 -6.85
N ARG A 438 -22.71 -0.23 -7.97
CA ARG A 438 -23.07 0.27 -9.31
C ARG A 438 -24.56 0.55 -9.39
N ASN A 439 -25.39 -0.37 -8.93
CA ASN A 439 -26.86 -0.23 -8.93
C ASN A 439 -27.30 0.95 -8.03
N ALA A 440 -26.69 1.07 -6.86
CA ALA A 440 -26.93 2.22 -5.97
C ALA A 440 -26.58 3.57 -6.64
N PHE A 441 -25.51 3.64 -7.45
CA PHE A 441 -25.18 4.85 -8.19
C PHE A 441 -26.15 5.14 -9.33
N ILE A 442 -26.65 4.12 -10.03
CA ILE A 442 -27.67 4.25 -11.06
C ILE A 442 -28.94 4.85 -10.45
N ASP A 443 -29.39 4.35 -9.30
CA ASP A 443 -30.57 4.86 -8.61
C ASP A 443 -30.40 6.30 -8.12
N LYS A 444 -29.26 6.62 -7.53
CA LYS A 444 -28.95 8.00 -7.13
C LYS A 444 -28.93 8.95 -8.32
N ARG A 445 -28.35 8.53 -9.46
CA ARG A 445 -28.35 9.30 -10.70
C ARG A 445 -29.79 9.53 -11.22
N ARG A 446 -30.63 8.49 -11.23
CA ARG A 446 -32.03 8.57 -11.66
C ARG A 446 -32.84 9.55 -10.78
N LYS A 447 -32.66 9.46 -9.45
CA LYS A 447 -33.27 10.41 -8.51
C LYS A 447 -32.84 11.86 -8.76
N GLN A 448 -31.57 12.10 -9.06
CA GLN A 448 -31.09 13.46 -9.42
C GLN A 448 -31.71 13.99 -10.70
N GLN A 449 -31.85 13.15 -11.72
CA GLN A 449 -32.50 13.55 -12.98
C GLN A 449 -33.95 13.92 -12.76
N LEU A 450 -34.71 13.11 -12.02
CA LEU A 450 -36.10 13.38 -11.69
C LEU A 450 -36.28 14.67 -10.86
N ALA A 451 -35.36 14.93 -9.92
CA ALA A 451 -35.38 16.17 -9.12
C ALA A 451 -35.16 17.42 -9.99
N ARG A 452 -34.27 17.33 -10.99
CA ARG A 452 -34.05 18.45 -11.94
C ARG A 452 -35.26 18.72 -12.82
N LEU A 453 -35.98 17.70 -13.26
CA LEU A 453 -37.19 17.84 -14.08
C LEU A 453 -38.39 18.43 -13.29
N ARG A 454 -38.38 18.29 -11.97
CA ARG A 454 -39.43 18.84 -11.08
C ARG A 454 -39.17 20.29 -10.63
N GLN A 455 -38.01 20.85 -10.91
CA GLN A 455 -37.78 22.29 -10.63
C GLN A 455 -38.57 23.13 -11.64
N PRO A 456 -39.44 24.07 -11.20
CA PRO A 456 -40.15 24.95 -12.10
C PRO A 456 -39.16 25.76 -12.93
N VAL A 457 -39.36 25.82 -14.22
CA VAL A 457 -38.62 26.71 -15.14
C VAL A 457 -38.96 28.14 -14.70
N HIS A 458 -38.07 28.80 -13.97
CA HIS A 458 -38.21 30.25 -13.79
C HIS A 458 -37.98 30.93 -15.14
N ILE A 459 -39.08 31.13 -15.88
CA ILE A 459 -39.08 32.00 -17.03
C ILE A 459 -38.82 33.40 -16.50
N LYS A 460 -37.62 33.94 -16.72
CA LYS A 460 -37.35 35.36 -16.53
C LYS A 460 -38.10 36.09 -17.64
N TYR A 461 -39.20 36.74 -17.29
CA TYR A 461 -39.79 37.79 -18.07
C TYR A 461 -38.93 39.04 -18.02
#